data_fa5233173b958954d2992606fb806616
#
_entry.id   fa5233173b958954d2992606fb806616
#
_cell.length_a   1.000
_cell.length_b   1.000
_cell.length_c   1.000
_cell.angle_alpha   90.00
_cell.angle_beta   90.00
_cell.angle_gamma   90.00
#
_symmetry.space_group_name_H-M   'P 1'
#
loop_
_entity.id
_entity.type
_entity.pdbx_description
1 polymer ?
#
loop_
_entity_poly.entity_id
_entity_poly.type
_entity_poly.pdbx_seq_one_letter_code
_entity_poly.pdbx_strand_id
1 'polypeptide(L)'
;MIIQSKRVWVVNTWLAAQIEVEEGKIVNIYPYGQKDVDEDYGDKRIIPGFIDVHTHGAYGFDTNDANEEGLRNWMKNIVKEGVTGILPTTITQSEEVLTNAVKNVAKVVEEGYEGAEILGIHFEGPYLDQVYKGAQPEQYCVKPDVEQFKRYLAASNNLIKIVTMACEHDDNFELTKFLRANGIVCSQGHSGATFEQARLAIANGANSMTHVFNGMTKFHHREPGLVGAAMRYRDVYGEIICDGNHSTYEALNDYFTAKGPDHCIMITDSLMVKGLPVGTKVLFGGNEIELYPDGSAHLTDTKGLAGSTLHVNNGLRILVEKAMVPWQTAINACTLNPARMLNVDDRKGSIQTGKDADLVVLNDDYSVEMTYTKGTKAF
;
A
#
# COMPACT_ATOMS: atom_id res chain seq x y z
N MET A 1 -13.14 21.88 -15.73
CA MET A 1 -13.82 20.61 -16.11
C MET A 1 -14.80 20.23 -15.01
N ILE A 2 -16.03 19.82 -15.40
CA ILE A 2 -17.05 19.36 -14.45
C ILE A 2 -17.38 17.89 -14.72
N ILE A 3 -17.22 17.07 -13.69
CA ILE A 3 -17.48 15.62 -13.70
C ILE A 3 -18.70 15.37 -12.80
N GLN A 4 -19.65 14.54 -13.22
CA GLN A 4 -20.80 14.21 -12.38
C GLN A 4 -21.12 12.73 -12.31
N SER A 5 -21.72 12.33 -11.18
CA SER A 5 -22.39 11.06 -11.01
C SER A 5 -23.47 11.15 -9.93
N LYS A 6 -24.45 10.26 -9.98
CA LYS A 6 -25.44 10.10 -8.90
C LYS A 6 -24.86 9.41 -7.66
N ARG A 7 -23.64 8.86 -7.75
CA ARG A 7 -22.95 8.16 -6.65
C ARG A 7 -21.51 8.65 -6.50
N VAL A 8 -21.31 9.85 -5.96
CA VAL A 8 -20.00 10.39 -5.60
C VAL A 8 -19.77 10.19 -4.11
N TRP A 9 -18.62 9.67 -3.71
CA TRP A 9 -18.25 9.44 -2.31
C TRP A 9 -17.72 10.73 -1.68
N VAL A 10 -18.56 11.43 -0.95
CA VAL A 10 -18.23 12.70 -0.28
C VAL A 10 -18.61 12.62 1.19
N VAL A 11 -17.70 13.01 2.08
CA VAL A 11 -17.95 13.05 3.54
C VAL A 11 -18.54 11.73 4.04
N ASN A 12 -17.92 10.61 3.66
CA ASN A 12 -18.28 9.24 4.06
C ASN A 12 -19.71 8.79 3.67
N THR A 13 -20.28 9.38 2.61
CA THR A 13 -21.59 8.99 2.10
C THR A 13 -21.66 9.13 0.56
N TRP A 14 -22.63 8.46 -0.04
CA TRP A 14 -22.91 8.60 -1.47
C TRP A 14 -23.84 9.79 -1.71
N LEU A 15 -23.41 10.70 -2.59
CA LEU A 15 -24.19 11.88 -2.99
C LEU A 15 -24.31 11.92 -4.51
N ALA A 16 -25.45 12.37 -5.00
CA ALA A 16 -25.60 12.80 -6.39
C ALA A 16 -24.96 14.20 -6.52
N ALA A 17 -23.79 14.27 -7.14
CA ALA A 17 -22.98 15.48 -7.13
C ALA A 17 -22.21 15.73 -8.43
N GLN A 18 -21.78 16.97 -8.60
CA GLN A 18 -20.82 17.42 -9.59
C GLN A 18 -19.52 17.83 -8.89
N ILE A 19 -18.38 17.48 -9.50
CA ILE A 19 -17.04 17.86 -9.06
C ILE A 19 -16.45 18.80 -10.09
N GLU A 20 -16.15 20.02 -9.69
CA GLU A 20 -15.47 20.99 -10.54
C GLU A 20 -13.97 20.91 -10.29
N VAL A 21 -13.21 20.77 -11.39
CA VAL A 21 -11.76 20.60 -11.38
C VAL A 21 -11.10 21.71 -12.18
N GLU A 22 -10.16 22.43 -11.56
CA GLU A 22 -9.31 23.44 -12.18
C GLU A 22 -7.86 23.24 -11.77
N GLU A 23 -6.93 23.33 -12.70
CA GLU A 23 -5.48 23.18 -12.47
C GLU A 23 -5.11 21.93 -11.63
N GLY A 24 -5.82 20.84 -11.88
CA GLY A 24 -5.59 19.57 -11.19
C GLY A 24 -6.19 19.46 -9.77
N LYS A 25 -6.92 20.49 -9.31
CA LYS A 25 -7.53 20.57 -7.99
C LYS A 25 -9.05 20.54 -8.06
N ILE A 26 -9.66 19.95 -7.04
CA ILE A 26 -11.11 20.08 -6.80
C ILE A 26 -11.37 21.48 -6.26
N VAL A 27 -12.08 22.30 -7.02
CA VAL A 27 -12.39 23.69 -6.60
C VAL A 27 -13.79 23.85 -6.02
N ASN A 28 -14.76 23.05 -6.50
CA ASN A 28 -16.13 23.05 -5.98
C ASN A 28 -16.77 21.67 -6.07
N ILE A 29 -17.79 21.44 -5.24
CA ILE A 29 -18.69 20.29 -5.29
C ILE A 29 -20.11 20.84 -5.28
N TYR A 30 -20.90 20.52 -6.32
CA TYR A 30 -22.27 20.99 -6.50
C TYR A 30 -23.28 19.83 -6.45
N PRO A 31 -24.57 20.11 -6.23
CA PRO A 31 -25.62 19.15 -6.51
C PRO A 31 -25.58 18.66 -7.97
N TYR A 32 -25.97 17.42 -8.19
CA TYR A 32 -26.06 16.82 -9.52
C TYR A 32 -26.94 17.67 -10.46
N GLY A 33 -26.47 17.94 -11.68
CA GLY A 33 -27.21 18.68 -12.71
C GLY A 33 -27.30 20.20 -12.50
N GLN A 34 -26.50 20.79 -11.61
CA GLN A 34 -26.53 22.23 -11.35
C GLN A 34 -25.80 23.06 -12.42
N LYS A 35 -24.76 22.47 -13.02
CA LYS A 35 -23.90 23.12 -14.04
C LYS A 35 -23.88 22.27 -15.30
N ASP A 36 -23.53 22.89 -16.44
CA ASP A 36 -23.16 22.14 -17.63
C ASP A 36 -21.97 21.22 -17.33
N VAL A 37 -22.02 20.02 -17.85
CA VAL A 37 -21.08 18.94 -17.48
C VAL A 37 -20.22 18.53 -18.67
N ASP A 38 -18.93 18.35 -18.41
CA ASP A 38 -17.99 17.80 -19.40
C ASP A 38 -18.04 16.27 -19.46
N GLU A 39 -18.20 15.61 -18.27
CA GLU A 39 -18.23 14.16 -18.16
C GLU A 39 -19.38 13.72 -17.24
N ASP A 40 -20.33 12.95 -17.79
CA ASP A 40 -21.46 12.36 -17.03
C ASP A 40 -21.32 10.84 -16.92
N TYR A 41 -21.10 10.36 -15.71
CA TYR A 41 -20.97 8.93 -15.40
C TYR A 41 -22.27 8.29 -14.91
N GLY A 42 -23.40 9.02 -14.95
CA GLY A 42 -24.73 8.50 -14.60
C GLY A 42 -24.78 7.88 -13.20
N ASP A 43 -24.98 6.55 -13.13
CA ASP A 43 -25.07 5.82 -11.85
C ASP A 43 -23.76 5.16 -11.43
N LYS A 44 -22.62 5.38 -12.12
CA LYS A 44 -21.32 4.82 -11.74
C LYS A 44 -20.82 5.46 -10.44
N ARG A 45 -20.04 4.69 -9.66
CA ARG A 45 -19.45 5.18 -8.41
C ARG A 45 -18.23 6.05 -8.69
N ILE A 46 -18.15 7.24 -8.11
CA ILE A 46 -16.92 8.04 -8.09
C ILE A 46 -16.39 8.07 -6.68
N ILE A 47 -15.15 7.61 -6.48
CA ILE A 47 -14.44 7.56 -5.21
C ILE A 47 -13.08 8.26 -5.33
N PRO A 48 -12.39 8.60 -4.21
CA PRO A 48 -11.01 9.08 -4.27
C PRO A 48 -10.09 8.05 -4.92
N GLY A 49 -9.03 8.50 -5.56
CA GLY A 49 -8.00 7.63 -6.11
C GLY A 49 -7.37 6.74 -5.04
N PHE A 50 -7.10 5.48 -5.39
CA PHE A 50 -6.47 4.52 -4.50
C PHE A 50 -5.01 4.89 -4.24
N ILE A 51 -4.53 4.54 -3.03
CA ILE A 51 -3.14 4.66 -2.60
C ILE A 51 -2.67 3.31 -2.10
N ASP A 52 -1.69 2.71 -2.79
CA ASP A 52 -1.05 1.45 -2.42
C ASP A 52 0.33 1.71 -1.83
N VAL A 53 0.48 1.47 -0.53
CA VAL A 53 1.71 1.81 0.21
C VAL A 53 2.66 0.62 0.37
N HIS A 54 2.28 -0.57 -0.15
CA HIS A 54 3.10 -1.76 -0.07
C HIS A 54 2.90 -2.61 -1.33
N THR A 55 3.84 -2.53 -2.24
CA THR A 55 3.79 -3.25 -3.53
C THR A 55 5.19 -3.32 -4.15
N HIS A 56 5.70 -4.54 -4.39
CA HIS A 56 7.06 -4.78 -4.89
C HIS A 56 7.18 -4.58 -6.38
N GLY A 57 6.12 -4.87 -7.13
CA GLY A 57 6.16 -4.80 -8.57
C GLY A 57 4.85 -5.16 -9.27
N ALA A 58 4.86 -5.03 -10.59
CA ALA A 58 3.81 -5.48 -11.49
C ALA A 58 4.32 -5.48 -12.93
N TYR A 59 3.61 -6.16 -13.81
CA TYR A 59 3.82 -6.13 -15.28
C TYR A 59 5.25 -6.48 -15.71
N GLY A 60 5.91 -7.40 -14.99
CA GLY A 60 7.27 -7.85 -15.27
C GLY A 60 8.38 -6.98 -14.69
N PHE A 61 8.06 -6.00 -13.85
CA PHE A 61 9.02 -5.15 -13.17
C PHE A 61 8.98 -5.35 -11.65
N ASP A 62 10.15 -5.43 -11.02
CA ASP A 62 10.36 -5.41 -9.57
C ASP A 62 11.17 -4.17 -9.16
N THR A 63 10.87 -3.61 -8.01
CA THR A 63 11.56 -2.41 -7.52
C THR A 63 13.07 -2.63 -7.39
N ASN A 64 13.51 -3.84 -7.00
CA ASN A 64 14.92 -4.18 -6.86
C ASN A 64 15.65 -4.35 -8.21
N ASP A 65 14.93 -4.45 -9.34
CA ASP A 65 15.55 -4.52 -10.67
C ASP A 65 16.28 -3.22 -11.05
N ALA A 66 15.97 -2.12 -10.39
CA ALA A 66 16.53 -0.80 -10.64
C ALA A 66 16.44 -0.40 -12.13
N ASN A 67 15.30 -0.69 -12.77
CA ASN A 67 15.02 -0.43 -14.17
C ASN A 67 14.08 0.76 -14.33
N GLU A 68 14.59 1.87 -14.89
CA GLU A 68 13.83 3.11 -15.05
C GLU A 68 12.61 2.95 -15.96
N GLU A 69 12.79 2.27 -17.10
CA GLU A 69 11.71 2.05 -18.08
C GLU A 69 10.61 1.16 -17.48
N GLY A 70 11.01 0.10 -16.76
CA GLY A 70 10.08 -0.78 -16.04
C GLY A 70 9.26 -0.03 -15.01
N LEU A 71 9.89 0.83 -14.21
CA LEU A 71 9.20 1.65 -13.23
C LEU A 71 8.21 2.64 -13.89
N ARG A 72 8.63 3.33 -14.96
CA ARG A 72 7.76 4.25 -15.72
C ARG A 72 6.58 3.50 -16.34
N ASN A 73 6.82 2.33 -16.92
CA ASN A 73 5.76 1.48 -17.47
C ASN A 73 4.77 1.03 -16.38
N TRP A 74 5.26 0.69 -15.19
CA TRP A 74 4.42 0.32 -14.06
C TRP A 74 3.53 1.50 -13.65
N MET A 75 4.07 2.70 -13.43
CA MET A 75 3.29 3.88 -13.06
C MET A 75 2.20 4.21 -14.08
N LYS A 76 2.50 4.08 -15.37
CA LYS A 76 1.56 4.31 -16.47
C LYS A 76 0.44 3.27 -16.54
N ASN A 77 0.68 2.04 -16.10
CA ASN A 77 -0.32 0.96 -16.20
C ASN A 77 -1.13 0.76 -14.91
N ILE A 78 -0.58 1.06 -13.72
CA ILE A 78 -1.27 0.81 -12.46
C ILE A 78 -2.53 1.67 -12.29
N VAL A 79 -2.65 2.78 -13.01
CA VAL A 79 -3.85 3.62 -13.04
C VAL A 79 -5.08 2.87 -13.57
N LYS A 80 -4.89 1.77 -14.33
CA LYS A 80 -5.98 0.89 -14.78
C LYS A 80 -6.68 0.16 -13.63
N GLU A 81 -6.04 0.11 -12.47
CA GLU A 81 -6.59 -0.43 -11.22
C GLU A 81 -7.20 0.66 -10.33
N GLY A 82 -7.17 1.94 -10.77
CA GLY A 82 -7.63 3.08 -9.98
C GLY A 82 -6.56 3.65 -9.03
N VAL A 83 -5.32 3.17 -9.10
CA VAL A 83 -4.23 3.67 -8.24
C VAL A 83 -3.74 5.02 -8.75
N THR A 84 -3.77 6.02 -7.88
CA THR A 84 -3.28 7.38 -8.15
C THR A 84 -2.08 7.77 -7.29
N GLY A 85 -1.80 6.99 -6.26
CA GLY A 85 -0.63 7.15 -5.38
C GLY A 85 -0.04 5.79 -5.01
N ILE A 86 1.29 5.68 -4.96
CA ILE A 86 1.95 4.40 -4.75
C ILE A 86 3.30 4.58 -4.05
N LEU A 87 3.72 3.58 -3.27
CA LEU A 87 5.08 3.42 -2.79
C LEU A 87 5.70 2.15 -3.39
N PRO A 88 6.57 2.25 -4.41
CA PRO A 88 7.40 1.13 -4.81
C PRO A 88 8.15 0.58 -3.60
N THR A 89 8.04 -0.75 -3.38
CA THR A 89 8.53 -1.42 -2.18
C THR A 89 9.73 -2.29 -2.52
N THR A 90 10.83 -2.14 -1.76
CA THR A 90 12.00 -3.02 -1.89
C THR A 90 11.76 -4.35 -1.21
N ILE A 91 12.47 -5.39 -1.66
CA ILE A 91 12.61 -6.66 -0.93
C ILE A 91 14.03 -6.78 -0.39
N THR A 92 14.21 -7.43 0.77
CA THR A 92 15.52 -7.71 1.37
C THR A 92 16.54 -8.20 0.33
N GLN A 93 17.70 -7.55 0.27
CA GLN A 93 18.80 -7.89 -0.64
C GLN A 93 20.13 -7.27 -0.13
N SER A 94 21.23 -7.47 -0.85
CA SER A 94 22.50 -6.83 -0.54
C SER A 94 22.40 -5.29 -0.50
N GLU A 95 23.28 -4.65 0.27
CA GLU A 95 23.30 -3.18 0.36
C GLU A 95 23.46 -2.52 -1.01
N GLU A 96 24.22 -3.13 -1.91
CA GLU A 96 24.41 -2.64 -3.28
C GLU A 96 23.09 -2.63 -4.07
N VAL A 97 22.36 -3.76 -4.07
CA VAL A 97 21.09 -3.90 -4.78
C VAL A 97 20.05 -2.93 -4.23
N LEU A 98 19.91 -2.86 -2.90
CA LEU A 98 18.97 -1.94 -2.25
C LEU A 98 19.31 -0.48 -2.54
N THR A 99 20.61 -0.12 -2.51
CA THR A 99 21.06 1.24 -2.84
C THR A 99 20.71 1.60 -4.29
N ASN A 100 20.91 0.67 -5.23
CA ASN A 100 20.57 0.89 -6.63
C ASN A 100 19.06 0.99 -6.85
N ALA A 101 18.27 0.17 -6.16
CA ALA A 101 16.81 0.21 -6.21
C ALA A 101 16.27 1.59 -5.79
N VAL A 102 16.68 2.08 -4.62
CA VAL A 102 16.18 3.37 -4.12
C VAL A 102 16.70 4.56 -4.95
N LYS A 103 17.92 4.49 -5.50
CA LYS A 103 18.45 5.48 -6.45
C LYS A 103 17.63 5.53 -7.74
N ASN A 104 17.25 4.37 -8.28
CA ASN A 104 16.44 4.28 -9.48
C ASN A 104 15.09 4.98 -9.29
N VAL A 105 14.40 4.71 -8.17
CA VAL A 105 13.14 5.39 -7.86
C VAL A 105 13.34 6.90 -7.75
N ALA A 106 14.38 7.34 -7.03
CA ALA A 106 14.69 8.76 -6.87
C ALA A 106 14.95 9.45 -8.21
N LYS A 107 15.71 8.81 -9.10
CA LYS A 107 16.00 9.32 -10.44
C LYS A 107 14.73 9.47 -11.28
N VAL A 108 13.87 8.45 -11.32
CA VAL A 108 12.61 8.50 -12.08
C VAL A 108 11.70 9.62 -11.57
N VAL A 109 11.64 9.82 -10.25
CA VAL A 109 10.87 10.92 -9.65
C VAL A 109 11.42 12.28 -10.05
N GLU A 110 12.74 12.46 -10.03
CA GLU A 110 13.42 13.71 -10.41
C GLU A 110 13.23 14.05 -11.91
N GLU A 111 13.34 13.06 -12.77
CA GLU A 111 13.19 13.25 -14.22
C GLU A 111 11.73 13.42 -14.68
N GLY A 112 10.75 13.05 -13.84
CA GLY A 112 9.34 13.08 -14.17
C GLY A 112 8.88 11.83 -14.96
N TYR A 113 7.59 11.52 -14.83
CA TYR A 113 6.94 10.36 -15.45
C TYR A 113 5.42 10.57 -15.51
N GLU A 114 4.70 9.69 -16.25
CA GLU A 114 3.25 9.69 -16.36
C GLU A 114 2.62 8.61 -15.48
N GLY A 115 1.35 8.81 -15.08
CA GLY A 115 0.54 7.81 -14.39
C GLY A 115 0.34 8.09 -12.90
N ALA A 116 0.43 7.03 -12.08
CA ALA A 116 0.25 7.14 -10.62
C ALA A 116 1.45 7.86 -9.97
N GLU A 117 1.17 8.71 -9.00
CA GLU A 117 2.21 9.47 -8.29
C GLU A 117 2.99 8.56 -7.33
N ILE A 118 4.32 8.52 -7.46
CA ILE A 118 5.21 7.92 -6.46
C ILE A 118 5.27 8.86 -5.26
N LEU A 119 4.63 8.46 -4.15
CA LEU A 119 4.56 9.26 -2.91
C LEU A 119 5.78 9.08 -2.02
N GLY A 120 6.62 8.12 -2.35
CA GLY A 120 7.83 7.75 -1.63
C GLY A 120 8.21 6.31 -1.91
N ILE A 121 9.03 5.74 -1.04
CA ILE A 121 9.49 4.35 -1.10
C ILE A 121 9.09 3.66 0.21
N HIS A 122 8.56 2.45 0.12
CA HIS A 122 8.48 1.55 1.24
C HIS A 122 9.73 0.65 1.25
N PHE A 123 10.52 0.75 2.30
CA PHE A 123 11.76 0.00 2.46
C PHE A 123 11.49 -1.23 3.34
N GLU A 124 11.17 -2.36 2.72
CA GLU A 124 10.90 -3.60 3.43
C GLU A 124 12.16 -4.44 3.58
N GLY A 125 12.58 -4.60 4.82
CA GLY A 125 13.90 -5.18 5.14
C GLY A 125 15.05 -4.19 4.83
N PRO A 126 16.30 -4.62 5.02
CA PRO A 126 16.78 -5.96 5.37
C PRO A 126 16.73 -6.28 6.88
N TYR A 127 16.15 -5.46 7.70
CA TYR A 127 16.14 -5.54 9.17
C TYR A 127 15.04 -6.49 9.68
N LEU A 128 15.01 -7.73 9.19
CA LEU A 128 13.96 -8.71 9.44
C LEU A 128 14.41 -9.85 10.35
N ASP A 129 13.45 -10.48 11.03
CA ASP A 129 13.69 -11.71 11.78
C ASP A 129 13.83 -12.89 10.82
N GLN A 130 14.89 -13.69 10.98
CA GLN A 130 15.18 -14.82 10.09
C GLN A 130 14.14 -15.94 10.14
N VAL A 131 13.44 -16.12 11.26
CA VAL A 131 12.36 -17.12 11.40
C VAL A 131 11.08 -16.66 10.71
N TYR A 132 10.81 -15.35 10.77
CA TYR A 132 9.59 -14.74 10.24
C TYR A 132 9.79 -14.06 8.88
N LYS A 133 10.91 -14.29 8.22
CA LYS A 133 11.29 -13.68 6.93
C LYS A 133 10.34 -13.95 5.75
N GLY A 134 9.50 -14.98 5.86
CA GLY A 134 8.64 -15.38 4.74
C GLY A 134 9.42 -15.74 3.47
N ALA A 135 9.08 -15.13 2.34
CA ALA A 135 9.76 -15.31 1.05
C ALA A 135 11.07 -14.51 0.93
N GLN A 136 11.44 -13.70 1.92
CA GLN A 136 12.64 -12.86 1.91
C GLN A 136 13.93 -13.71 1.97
N PRO A 137 15.03 -13.34 1.29
CA PRO A 137 16.29 -14.10 1.28
C PRO A 137 17.04 -13.94 2.61
N GLU A 138 17.15 -15.06 3.36
CA GLU A 138 17.70 -15.11 4.72
C GLU A 138 19.12 -14.55 4.84
N GLN A 139 19.97 -14.79 3.85
CA GLN A 139 21.37 -14.39 3.87
C GLN A 139 21.59 -12.88 3.91
N TYR A 140 20.56 -12.09 3.61
CA TYR A 140 20.62 -10.64 3.63
C TYR A 140 19.84 -10.02 4.80
N CYS A 141 19.17 -10.83 5.64
CA CYS A 141 18.56 -10.33 6.86
C CYS A 141 19.64 -9.92 7.86
N VAL A 142 19.65 -8.68 8.28
CA VAL A 142 20.62 -8.09 9.19
C VAL A 142 19.93 -7.36 10.34
N LYS A 143 20.66 -7.06 11.39
CA LYS A 143 20.14 -6.22 12.49
C LYS A 143 19.93 -4.79 12.04
N PRO A 144 18.94 -4.07 12.62
CA PRO A 144 18.78 -2.64 12.41
C PRO A 144 20.06 -1.84 12.69
N ASP A 145 20.43 -0.96 11.77
CA ASP A 145 21.62 -0.12 11.86
C ASP A 145 21.32 1.28 11.31
N VAL A 146 21.44 2.30 12.16
CA VAL A 146 21.12 3.69 11.82
C VAL A 146 22.07 4.24 10.77
N GLU A 147 23.36 3.92 10.82
CA GLU A 147 24.34 4.46 9.88
C GLU A 147 24.20 3.80 8.50
N GLN A 148 23.87 2.52 8.45
CA GLN A 148 23.51 1.85 7.20
C GLN A 148 22.24 2.46 6.62
N PHE A 149 21.19 2.66 7.43
CA PHE A 149 19.93 3.23 6.95
C PHE A 149 20.10 4.66 6.43
N LYS A 150 20.92 5.49 7.07
CA LYS A 150 21.25 6.84 6.57
C LYS A 150 21.83 6.82 5.16
N ARG A 151 22.62 5.78 4.80
CA ARG A 151 23.15 5.65 3.43
C ARG A 151 22.02 5.39 2.42
N TYR A 152 21.06 4.52 2.74
CA TYR A 152 19.88 4.29 1.90
C TYR A 152 19.00 5.54 1.79
N LEU A 153 18.77 6.22 2.91
CA LEU A 153 17.97 7.44 2.95
C LEU A 153 18.58 8.54 2.06
N ALA A 154 19.88 8.74 2.15
CA ALA A 154 20.61 9.68 1.28
C ALA A 154 20.56 9.25 -0.19
N ALA A 155 20.75 7.97 -0.49
CA ALA A 155 20.71 7.42 -1.84
C ALA A 155 19.34 7.58 -2.52
N SER A 156 18.27 7.61 -1.72
CA SER A 156 16.88 7.80 -2.16
C SER A 156 16.45 9.26 -2.29
N ASN A 157 17.33 10.25 -2.12
CA ASN A 157 16.95 11.66 -1.99
C ASN A 157 15.86 11.90 -0.91
N ASN A 158 15.92 11.16 0.20
CA ASN A 158 14.94 11.17 1.31
C ASN A 158 13.52 10.74 0.90
N LEU A 159 13.37 9.92 -0.13
CA LEU A 159 12.08 9.39 -0.57
C LEU A 159 11.59 8.20 0.25
N ILE A 160 12.40 7.57 1.10
CA ILE A 160 11.93 6.49 1.97
C ILE A 160 10.94 7.07 2.99
N LYS A 161 9.69 6.55 2.98
CA LYS A 161 8.59 7.01 3.84
C LYS A 161 8.12 5.96 4.83
N ILE A 162 8.31 4.69 4.52
CA ILE A 162 7.97 3.56 5.39
C ILE A 162 9.19 2.64 5.47
N VAL A 163 9.46 2.12 6.65
CA VAL A 163 10.45 1.05 6.87
C VAL A 163 9.77 -0.09 7.61
N THR A 164 9.73 -1.27 6.98
CA THR A 164 9.32 -2.51 7.64
C THR A 164 10.54 -3.18 8.27
N MET A 165 10.43 -3.47 9.58
CA MET A 165 11.52 -4.09 10.34
C MET A 165 11.02 -4.88 11.54
N ALA A 166 11.84 -5.84 11.99
CA ALA A 166 11.69 -6.57 13.23
C ALA A 166 12.24 -5.73 14.40
N CYS A 167 11.37 -4.89 14.99
CA CYS A 167 11.77 -3.93 16.02
C CYS A 167 12.35 -4.56 17.29
N GLU A 168 12.09 -5.85 17.55
CA GLU A 168 12.67 -6.59 18.67
C GLU A 168 14.18 -6.80 18.54
N HIS A 169 14.74 -6.63 17.33
CA HIS A 169 16.17 -6.70 17.04
C HIS A 169 16.86 -5.33 17.02
N ASP A 170 16.12 -4.25 17.22
CA ASP A 170 16.64 -2.88 17.26
C ASP A 170 17.16 -2.54 18.66
N ASP A 171 18.45 -2.61 18.86
CA ASP A 171 19.09 -2.36 20.14
C ASP A 171 18.74 -0.95 20.65
N ASN A 172 18.14 -0.87 21.84
CA ASN A 172 17.64 0.39 22.46
C ASN A 172 16.64 1.16 21.59
N PHE A 173 16.06 0.54 20.55
CA PHE A 173 15.17 1.20 19.58
C PHE A 173 15.83 2.41 18.88
N GLU A 174 17.11 2.29 18.55
CA GLU A 174 17.86 3.41 17.96
C GLU A 174 17.35 3.77 16.57
N LEU A 175 17.16 2.78 15.69
CA LEU A 175 16.61 3.01 14.36
C LEU A 175 15.14 3.41 14.43
N THR A 176 14.33 2.77 15.29
CA THR A 176 12.92 3.13 15.53
C THR A 176 12.77 4.61 15.90
N LYS A 177 13.59 5.10 16.84
CA LYS A 177 13.60 6.51 17.26
C LYS A 177 14.10 7.44 16.16
N PHE A 178 15.11 7.02 15.41
CA PHE A 178 15.62 7.78 14.26
C PHE A 178 14.54 7.96 13.19
N LEU A 179 13.84 6.89 12.80
CA LEU A 179 12.75 6.93 11.84
C LEU A 179 11.65 7.91 12.30
N ARG A 180 11.21 7.77 13.54
CA ARG A 180 10.20 8.66 14.14
C ARG A 180 10.62 10.13 14.10
N ALA A 181 11.87 10.44 14.46
CA ALA A 181 12.39 11.80 14.50
C ALA A 181 12.48 12.44 13.10
N ASN A 182 12.59 11.62 12.05
CA ASN A 182 12.64 12.06 10.66
C ASN A 182 11.28 11.96 9.91
N GLY A 183 10.19 11.69 10.62
CA GLY A 183 8.85 11.59 10.03
C GLY A 183 8.68 10.38 9.11
N ILE A 184 9.49 9.34 9.28
CA ILE A 184 9.42 8.08 8.54
C ILE A 184 8.60 7.09 9.37
N VAL A 185 7.65 6.41 8.73
CA VAL A 185 6.82 5.39 9.36
C VAL A 185 7.69 4.18 9.70
N CYS A 186 7.70 3.77 10.98
CA CYS A 186 8.30 2.53 11.42
C CYS A 186 7.21 1.47 11.53
N SER A 187 7.25 0.47 10.64
CA SER A 187 6.28 -0.61 10.57
C SER A 187 6.87 -1.91 11.09
N GLN A 188 6.21 -2.52 12.08
CA GLN A 188 6.64 -3.81 12.62
C GLN A 188 6.12 -4.93 11.70
N GLY A 189 7.03 -5.68 11.11
CA GLY A 189 6.71 -6.79 10.22
C GLY A 189 7.88 -7.73 10.06
N HIS A 190 7.63 -8.93 9.55
CA HIS A 190 8.62 -10.01 9.50
C HIS A 190 9.33 -10.17 10.85
N SER A 191 8.53 -10.33 11.91
CA SER A 191 8.93 -10.11 13.28
C SER A 191 8.43 -11.24 14.20
N GLY A 192 9.32 -11.72 15.06
CA GLY A 192 9.04 -12.66 16.12
C GLY A 192 8.62 -11.98 17.44
N ALA A 193 8.32 -10.67 17.41
CA ALA A 193 8.03 -9.91 18.62
C ALA A 193 6.86 -10.49 19.42
N THR A 194 7.04 -10.55 20.73
CA THR A 194 5.95 -10.76 21.67
C THR A 194 5.06 -9.50 21.75
N PHE A 195 3.87 -9.65 22.33
CA PHE A 195 2.98 -8.50 22.56
C PHE A 195 3.67 -7.36 23.33
N GLU A 196 4.48 -7.69 24.34
CA GLU A 196 5.21 -6.72 25.16
C GLU A 196 6.33 -6.02 24.37
N GLN A 197 7.07 -6.77 23.54
CA GLN A 197 8.09 -6.18 22.66
C GLN A 197 7.46 -5.24 21.63
N ALA A 198 6.33 -5.63 21.03
CA ALA A 198 5.57 -4.77 20.12
C ALA A 198 5.11 -3.48 20.81
N ARG A 199 4.61 -3.57 22.06
CA ARG A 199 4.22 -2.43 22.87
C ARG A 199 5.39 -1.48 23.15
N LEU A 200 6.56 -2.04 23.46
CA LEU A 200 7.77 -1.23 23.69
C LEU A 200 8.23 -0.54 22.41
N ALA A 201 8.18 -1.20 21.26
CA ALA A 201 8.48 -0.58 19.97
C ALA A 201 7.52 0.59 19.66
N ILE A 202 6.21 0.40 19.90
CA ILE A 202 5.21 1.48 19.74
C ILE A 202 5.54 2.66 20.68
N ALA A 203 5.87 2.40 21.93
CA ALA A 203 6.24 3.45 22.89
C ALA A 203 7.51 4.21 22.47
N ASN A 204 8.39 3.59 21.66
CA ASN A 204 9.60 4.20 21.14
C ASN A 204 9.44 4.80 19.74
N GLY A 205 8.27 4.69 19.12
CA GLY A 205 7.97 5.41 17.88
C GLY A 205 7.46 4.57 16.72
N ALA A 206 7.44 3.24 16.82
CA ALA A 206 6.79 2.40 15.81
C ALA A 206 5.30 2.74 15.75
N ASN A 207 4.77 2.96 14.54
CA ASN A 207 3.42 3.47 14.35
C ASN A 207 2.63 2.77 13.24
N SER A 208 3.17 1.66 12.72
CA SER A 208 2.50 0.79 11.76
C SER A 208 2.85 -0.67 11.99
N MET A 209 2.08 -1.58 11.38
CA MET A 209 2.33 -3.02 11.31
C MET A 209 2.09 -3.49 9.89
N THR A 210 3.05 -4.24 9.37
CA THR A 210 3.12 -4.67 7.97
C THR A 210 2.28 -5.94 7.77
N HIS A 211 1.50 -6.01 6.69
CA HIS A 211 0.68 -7.16 6.24
C HIS A 211 0.24 -8.11 7.37
N VAL A 212 -0.54 -7.55 8.33
CA VAL A 212 -1.01 -8.24 9.54
C VAL A 212 -1.50 -9.67 9.24
N PHE A 213 -1.17 -10.60 10.11
CA PHE A 213 -1.27 -12.06 10.07
C PHE A 213 -0.10 -12.75 9.37
N ASN A 214 0.62 -12.11 8.46
CA ASN A 214 1.68 -12.71 7.65
C ASN A 214 3.06 -12.33 8.19
N GLY A 215 3.99 -13.29 8.23
CA GLY A 215 5.35 -13.05 8.70
C GLY A 215 5.44 -12.48 10.13
N MET A 216 4.58 -12.92 11.07
CA MET A 216 4.57 -12.42 12.44
C MET A 216 4.02 -13.43 13.46
N THR A 217 4.25 -13.16 14.75
CA THR A 217 3.71 -13.97 15.86
C THR A 217 2.19 -13.94 15.87
N LYS A 218 1.59 -15.12 15.93
CA LYS A 218 0.14 -15.34 15.81
C LYS A 218 -0.61 -14.94 17.10
N PHE A 219 -1.90 -14.64 16.96
CA PHE A 219 -2.78 -14.38 18.10
C PHE A 219 -3.08 -15.67 18.87
N HIS A 220 -2.84 -15.65 20.17
CA HIS A 220 -3.33 -16.62 21.11
C HIS A 220 -3.85 -15.88 22.37
N HIS A 221 -4.94 -16.34 22.97
CA HIS A 221 -5.64 -15.61 24.05
C HIS A 221 -4.79 -15.37 25.32
N ARG A 222 -3.68 -16.08 25.52
CA ARG A 222 -2.71 -15.86 26.60
C ARG A 222 -1.39 -15.26 26.13
N GLU A 223 -1.11 -15.34 24.85
CA GLU A 223 0.10 -14.79 24.19
C GLU A 223 -0.32 -14.11 22.88
N PRO A 224 -0.85 -12.87 22.94
CA PRO A 224 -1.50 -12.26 21.77
C PRO A 224 -0.57 -11.99 20.60
N GLY A 225 0.75 -11.96 20.82
CA GLY A 225 1.75 -11.73 19.81
C GLY A 225 1.61 -10.38 19.09
N LEU A 226 2.26 -10.25 17.95
CA LEU A 226 2.22 -9.03 17.14
C LEU A 226 0.82 -8.81 16.52
N VAL A 227 0.14 -9.90 16.11
CA VAL A 227 -1.25 -9.82 15.63
C VAL A 227 -2.17 -9.23 16.69
N GLY A 228 -2.06 -9.67 17.96
CA GLY A 228 -2.84 -9.11 19.06
C GLY A 228 -2.52 -7.64 19.34
N ALA A 229 -1.27 -7.23 19.18
CA ALA A 229 -0.87 -5.82 19.27
C ALA A 229 -1.50 -5.00 18.16
N ALA A 230 -1.49 -5.50 16.90
CA ALA A 230 -2.14 -4.87 15.76
C ALA A 230 -3.64 -4.61 16.00
N MET A 231 -4.35 -5.59 16.56
CA MET A 231 -5.77 -5.46 16.87
C MET A 231 -6.04 -4.53 18.07
N ARG A 232 -5.15 -4.54 19.07
CA ARG A 232 -5.35 -3.82 20.35
C ARG A 232 -5.06 -2.33 20.25
N TYR A 233 -3.97 -1.94 19.55
CA TYR A 233 -3.54 -0.54 19.44
C TYR A 233 -4.20 0.10 18.23
N ARG A 234 -5.38 0.71 18.43
CA ARG A 234 -6.22 1.27 17.36
C ARG A 234 -5.62 2.50 16.69
N ASP A 235 -4.74 3.20 17.36
CA ASP A 235 -4.00 4.39 16.91
C ASP A 235 -2.69 4.09 16.17
N VAL A 236 -2.34 2.82 16.05
CA VAL A 236 -1.23 2.33 15.22
C VAL A 236 -1.82 1.87 13.89
N TYR A 237 -1.25 2.23 12.76
CA TYR A 237 -1.70 1.74 11.46
C TYR A 237 -1.45 0.24 11.32
N GLY A 238 -2.19 -0.39 10.46
CA GLY A 238 -1.98 -1.81 10.16
C GLY A 238 -2.37 -2.11 8.72
N GLU A 239 -1.38 -2.58 7.98
CA GLU A 239 -1.54 -3.03 6.60
C GLU A 239 -2.15 -4.42 6.57
N ILE A 240 -2.95 -4.72 5.57
CA ILE A 240 -3.52 -6.05 5.37
C ILE A 240 -3.76 -6.34 3.89
N ILE A 241 -3.41 -7.56 3.45
CA ILE A 241 -3.63 -8.05 2.09
C ILE A 241 -5.06 -8.58 2.00
N CYS A 242 -5.87 -8.01 1.10
CA CYS A 242 -7.30 -8.30 0.99
C CYS A 242 -7.63 -9.16 -0.25
N ASP A 243 -6.85 -10.21 -0.51
CA ASP A 243 -7.00 -11.08 -1.67
C ASP A 243 -7.84 -12.35 -1.42
N GLY A 244 -8.13 -12.68 -0.16
CA GLY A 244 -8.82 -13.91 0.24
C GLY A 244 -7.93 -15.16 0.29
N ASN A 245 -6.66 -15.05 -0.11
CA ASN A 245 -5.65 -16.12 -0.06
C ASN A 245 -4.77 -15.99 1.18
N HIS A 246 -4.27 -14.78 1.48
CA HIS A 246 -3.46 -14.48 2.67
C HIS A 246 -4.29 -14.50 3.95
N SER A 247 -5.54 -14.08 3.86
CA SER A 247 -6.48 -14.06 4.98
C SER A 247 -7.87 -14.41 4.50
N THR A 248 -8.62 -15.24 5.25
CA THR A 248 -10.01 -15.54 4.94
C THR A 248 -10.88 -14.29 5.10
N TYR A 249 -12.04 -14.29 4.50
CA TYR A 249 -12.97 -13.15 4.57
C TYR A 249 -13.42 -12.86 6.02
N GLU A 250 -13.56 -13.91 6.84
CA GLU A 250 -13.87 -13.81 8.26
C GLU A 250 -12.73 -13.12 9.03
N ALA A 251 -11.48 -13.54 8.79
CA ALA A 251 -10.32 -12.91 9.43
C ALA A 251 -10.16 -11.43 9.01
N LEU A 252 -10.47 -11.10 7.76
CA LEU A 252 -10.53 -9.71 7.30
C LEU A 252 -11.61 -8.95 8.07
N ASN A 253 -12.84 -9.46 8.15
CA ASN A 253 -13.93 -8.83 8.90
C ASN A 253 -13.57 -8.60 10.38
N ASP A 254 -13.04 -9.63 11.03
CA ASP A 254 -12.64 -9.55 12.46
C ASP A 254 -11.57 -8.47 12.67
N TYR A 255 -10.55 -8.42 11.78
CA TYR A 255 -9.49 -7.43 11.89
C TYR A 255 -10.01 -6.01 11.69
N PHE A 256 -10.78 -5.76 10.62
CA PHE A 256 -11.37 -4.44 10.36
C PHE A 256 -12.32 -3.99 11.47
N THR A 257 -13.08 -4.93 12.05
CA THR A 257 -13.95 -4.65 13.19
C THR A 257 -13.16 -4.28 14.43
N ALA A 258 -12.10 -5.01 14.74
CA ALA A 258 -11.24 -4.73 15.90
C ALA A 258 -10.51 -3.39 15.77
N LYS A 259 -10.01 -3.09 14.56
CA LYS A 259 -9.19 -1.91 14.28
C LYS A 259 -10.01 -0.63 14.11
N GLY A 260 -11.17 -0.74 13.47
CA GLY A 260 -12.04 0.40 13.15
C GLY A 260 -11.64 1.10 11.82
N PRO A 261 -12.34 2.21 11.46
CA PRO A 261 -12.27 2.79 10.12
C PRO A 261 -11.02 3.64 9.82
N ASP A 262 -10.25 4.02 10.84
CA ASP A 262 -9.28 5.12 10.70
C ASP A 262 -7.82 4.69 10.54
N HIS A 263 -7.46 3.42 10.85
CA HIS A 263 -6.07 2.95 10.87
C HIS A 263 -5.85 1.60 10.18
N CYS A 264 -6.89 1.04 9.53
CA CYS A 264 -6.69 -0.09 8.61
C CYS A 264 -6.18 0.43 7.27
N ILE A 265 -5.19 -0.23 6.70
CA ILE A 265 -4.68 0.06 5.35
C ILE A 265 -4.74 -1.21 4.53
N MET A 266 -5.52 -1.19 3.45
CA MET A 266 -5.48 -2.24 2.45
C MET A 266 -4.25 -2.04 1.57
N ILE A 267 -3.46 -3.09 1.42
CA ILE A 267 -2.31 -3.14 0.53
C ILE A 267 -2.44 -4.29 -0.46
N THR A 268 -1.65 -4.26 -1.52
CA THR A 268 -1.59 -5.40 -2.43
C THR A 268 -0.48 -6.37 -2.09
N ASP A 269 0.67 -5.89 -1.65
CA ASP A 269 1.89 -6.69 -1.58
C ASP A 269 2.15 -7.41 -2.91
N SER A 270 1.89 -6.71 -4.03
CA SER A 270 1.92 -7.32 -5.35
C SER A 270 3.35 -7.47 -5.86
N LEU A 271 3.54 -8.53 -6.67
CA LEU A 271 4.81 -8.90 -7.25
C LEU A 271 4.84 -8.63 -8.76
N MET A 272 6.04 -8.66 -9.33
CA MET A 272 6.27 -8.48 -10.77
C MET A 272 5.43 -9.41 -11.67
N VAL A 273 4.96 -10.55 -11.16
CA VAL A 273 4.08 -11.49 -11.90
C VAL A 273 2.65 -10.99 -12.06
N LYS A 274 2.23 -9.96 -11.31
CA LYS A 274 0.93 -9.32 -11.49
C LYS A 274 0.78 -8.80 -12.91
N GLY A 275 -0.32 -9.18 -13.57
CA GLY A 275 -0.59 -8.81 -14.97
C GLY A 275 0.11 -9.69 -16.01
N LEU A 276 0.84 -10.73 -15.60
CA LEU A 276 1.45 -11.71 -16.49
C LEU A 276 0.56 -12.97 -16.64
N PRO A 277 0.80 -13.80 -17.66
CA PRO A 277 0.03 -15.05 -17.85
C PRO A 277 0.20 -16.03 -16.69
N VAL A 278 -0.85 -16.78 -16.36
CA VAL A 278 -0.81 -17.91 -15.41
C VAL A 278 0.29 -18.91 -15.79
N GLY A 279 1.00 -19.44 -14.81
CA GLY A 279 2.15 -20.33 -15.01
C GLY A 279 3.48 -19.60 -15.25
N THR A 280 3.47 -18.26 -15.29
CA THR A 280 4.72 -17.47 -15.36
C THR A 280 5.58 -17.73 -14.12
N LYS A 281 6.86 -17.97 -14.34
CA LYS A 281 7.88 -18.11 -13.30
C LYS A 281 8.89 -16.97 -13.40
N VAL A 282 9.25 -16.42 -12.25
CA VAL A 282 10.23 -15.33 -12.14
C VAL A 282 11.06 -15.52 -10.87
N LEU A 283 12.18 -14.79 -10.78
CA LEU A 283 12.95 -14.68 -9.55
C LEU A 283 12.46 -13.47 -8.75
N PHE A 284 12.16 -13.68 -7.50
CA PHE A 284 11.80 -12.66 -6.53
C PHE A 284 12.76 -12.74 -5.33
N GLY A 285 13.59 -11.73 -5.14
CA GLY A 285 14.64 -11.74 -4.12
C GLY A 285 15.66 -12.89 -4.25
N GLY A 286 15.73 -13.54 -5.43
CA GLY A 286 16.57 -14.72 -5.69
C GLY A 286 15.85 -16.06 -5.52
N ASN A 287 14.61 -16.08 -5.03
CA ASN A 287 13.77 -17.26 -4.94
C ASN A 287 12.84 -17.35 -6.15
N GLU A 288 12.68 -18.54 -6.75
CA GLU A 288 11.75 -18.73 -7.86
C GLU A 288 10.31 -18.77 -7.36
N ILE A 289 9.45 -17.96 -7.97
CA ILE A 289 7.98 -17.94 -7.71
C ILE A 289 7.22 -18.30 -8.98
N GLU A 290 6.01 -18.84 -8.83
CA GLU A 290 5.11 -19.22 -9.92
C GLU A 290 3.72 -18.63 -9.68
N LEU A 291 3.11 -18.07 -10.74
CA LEU A 291 1.75 -17.57 -10.73
C LEU A 291 0.74 -18.71 -10.98
N TYR A 292 -0.17 -18.92 -10.04
CA TYR A 292 -1.18 -19.97 -10.09
C TYR A 292 -2.50 -19.50 -10.69
N PRO A 293 -3.40 -20.45 -11.13
CA PRO A 293 -4.67 -20.11 -11.77
C PRO A 293 -5.66 -19.31 -10.92
N ASP A 294 -5.55 -19.38 -9.59
CA ASP A 294 -6.36 -18.62 -8.64
C ASP A 294 -5.84 -17.19 -8.41
N GLY A 295 -4.77 -16.82 -9.11
CA GLY A 295 -4.09 -15.54 -8.98
C GLY A 295 -3.10 -15.46 -7.83
N SER A 296 -2.91 -16.52 -7.03
CA SER A 296 -1.88 -16.55 -6.00
C SER A 296 -0.49 -16.78 -6.59
N ALA A 297 0.53 -16.22 -5.96
CA ALA A 297 1.93 -16.49 -6.28
C ALA A 297 2.56 -17.34 -5.17
N HIS A 298 3.34 -18.34 -5.56
CA HIS A 298 3.94 -19.29 -4.63
C HIS A 298 5.42 -19.49 -4.90
N LEU A 299 6.20 -19.67 -3.84
CA LEU A 299 7.56 -20.18 -3.93
C LEU A 299 7.53 -21.57 -4.56
N THR A 300 8.41 -21.84 -5.54
CA THR A 300 8.40 -23.12 -6.26
C THR A 300 8.92 -24.27 -5.42
N ASP A 301 9.76 -24.01 -4.42
CA ASP A 301 10.38 -25.00 -3.52
C ASP A 301 9.47 -25.38 -2.34
N THR A 302 9.02 -24.41 -1.55
CA THR A 302 8.23 -24.63 -0.33
C THR A 302 6.72 -24.64 -0.57
N LYS A 303 6.26 -24.16 -1.73
CA LYS A 303 4.85 -23.92 -2.04
C LYS A 303 4.15 -22.91 -1.11
N GLY A 304 4.94 -22.17 -0.33
CA GLY A 304 4.43 -21.06 0.48
C GLY A 304 3.99 -19.88 -0.39
N LEU A 305 3.02 -19.10 0.10
CA LEU A 305 2.63 -17.83 -0.55
C LEU A 305 3.82 -16.87 -0.57
N ALA A 306 3.94 -16.12 -1.65
CA ALA A 306 4.95 -15.08 -1.84
C ALA A 306 4.28 -13.85 -2.43
N GLY A 307 4.04 -12.83 -1.60
CA GLY A 307 3.29 -11.65 -1.99
C GLY A 307 1.98 -11.99 -2.72
N SER A 308 1.46 -11.06 -3.49
CA SER A 308 0.19 -11.26 -4.20
C SER A 308 0.22 -10.81 -5.66
N THR A 309 -0.92 -10.95 -6.34
CA THR A 309 -1.23 -10.31 -7.61
C THR A 309 -2.53 -9.51 -7.53
N LEU A 310 -2.88 -9.09 -6.32
CA LEU A 310 -4.12 -8.38 -6.04
C LEU A 310 -4.18 -7.06 -6.83
N HIS A 311 -5.31 -6.82 -7.49
CA HIS A 311 -5.68 -5.51 -8.01
C HIS A 311 -6.45 -4.74 -6.94
N VAL A 312 -6.12 -3.46 -6.72
CA VAL A 312 -6.69 -2.66 -5.62
C VAL A 312 -8.21 -2.57 -5.69
N ASN A 313 -8.77 -2.37 -6.89
CA ASN A 313 -10.22 -2.35 -7.10
C ASN A 313 -10.90 -3.69 -6.73
N ASN A 314 -10.22 -4.82 -6.97
CA ASN A 314 -10.71 -6.13 -6.57
C ASN A 314 -10.63 -6.33 -5.04
N GLY A 315 -9.58 -5.81 -4.40
CA GLY A 315 -9.48 -5.78 -2.93
C GLY A 315 -10.64 -5.02 -2.29
N LEU A 316 -11.01 -3.86 -2.83
CA LEU A 316 -12.18 -3.11 -2.39
C LEU A 316 -13.47 -3.94 -2.52
N ARG A 317 -13.65 -4.64 -3.67
CA ARG A 317 -14.79 -5.55 -3.87
C ARG A 317 -14.83 -6.66 -2.83
N ILE A 318 -13.69 -7.30 -2.56
CA ILE A 318 -13.59 -8.38 -1.56
C ILE A 318 -13.95 -7.85 -0.17
N LEU A 319 -13.44 -6.68 0.22
CA LEU A 319 -13.78 -6.09 1.51
C LEU A 319 -15.28 -5.86 1.67
N VAL A 320 -15.91 -5.24 0.67
CA VAL A 320 -17.33 -4.88 0.76
C VAL A 320 -18.26 -6.10 0.59
N GLU A 321 -18.03 -6.93 -0.43
CA GLU A 321 -18.98 -7.98 -0.80
C GLU A 321 -18.72 -9.34 -0.12
N LYS A 322 -17.47 -9.64 0.22
CA LYS A 322 -17.09 -10.93 0.80
C LYS A 322 -16.82 -10.83 2.29
N ALA A 323 -16.00 -9.87 2.68
CA ALA A 323 -15.67 -9.63 4.08
C ALA A 323 -16.72 -8.77 4.81
N MET A 324 -17.74 -8.25 4.10
CA MET A 324 -18.84 -7.45 4.68
C MET A 324 -18.36 -6.23 5.49
N VAL A 325 -17.22 -5.65 5.09
CA VAL A 325 -16.69 -4.43 5.71
C VAL A 325 -17.51 -3.23 5.24
N PRO A 326 -17.93 -2.33 6.14
CA PRO A 326 -18.68 -1.13 5.76
C PRO A 326 -17.95 -0.27 4.74
N TRP A 327 -18.67 0.34 3.78
CA TRP A 327 -18.12 1.16 2.70
C TRP A 327 -17.12 2.23 3.20
N GLN A 328 -17.46 2.94 4.27
CA GLN A 328 -16.55 3.94 4.84
C GLN A 328 -15.21 3.33 5.22
N THR A 329 -15.21 2.22 5.93
CA THR A 329 -13.99 1.55 6.38
C THR A 329 -13.19 1.02 5.20
N ALA A 330 -13.86 0.40 4.21
CA ALA A 330 -13.22 -0.17 3.04
C ALA A 330 -12.60 0.92 2.13
N ILE A 331 -13.33 2.01 1.85
CA ILE A 331 -12.81 3.12 1.04
C ILE A 331 -11.66 3.82 1.79
N ASN A 332 -11.84 4.12 3.09
CA ASN A 332 -10.78 4.76 3.86
C ASN A 332 -9.49 3.93 3.90
N ALA A 333 -9.61 2.61 3.96
CA ALA A 333 -8.45 1.72 4.01
C ALA A 333 -7.57 1.78 2.76
N CYS A 334 -8.11 2.13 1.61
CA CYS A 334 -7.36 2.23 0.36
C CYS A 334 -7.21 3.67 -0.18
N THR A 335 -7.63 4.69 0.59
CA THR A 335 -7.57 6.09 0.17
C THR A 335 -7.09 7.01 1.30
N LEU A 336 -7.96 7.32 2.27
CA LEU A 336 -7.70 8.33 3.30
C LEU A 336 -6.69 7.87 4.36
N ASN A 337 -6.76 6.61 4.80
CA ASN A 337 -5.87 6.11 5.84
C ASN A 337 -4.40 6.05 5.38
N PRO A 338 -4.06 5.50 4.18
CA PRO A 338 -2.70 5.59 3.69
C PRO A 338 -2.25 7.04 3.44
N ALA A 339 -3.15 7.94 2.99
CA ALA A 339 -2.82 9.35 2.85
C ALA A 339 -2.45 10.00 4.20
N ARG A 340 -3.21 9.71 5.27
CA ARG A 340 -2.92 10.18 6.64
C ARG A 340 -1.62 9.61 7.18
N MET A 341 -1.37 8.32 6.99
CA MET A 341 -0.12 7.68 7.42
C MET A 341 1.10 8.35 6.79
N LEU A 342 1.00 8.75 5.52
CA LEU A 342 2.04 9.43 4.76
C LEU A 342 2.08 10.96 4.96
N ASN A 343 1.16 11.54 5.74
CA ASN A 343 0.98 12.99 5.91
C ASN A 343 0.78 13.74 4.58
N VAL A 344 -0.02 13.16 3.67
CA VAL A 344 -0.42 13.78 2.39
C VAL A 344 -1.95 13.93 2.28
N ASP A 345 -2.66 13.79 3.38
CA ASP A 345 -4.12 13.90 3.43
C ASP A 345 -4.64 15.34 3.32
N ASP A 346 -3.76 16.32 3.37
CA ASP A 346 -4.02 17.70 2.97
C ASP A 346 -4.36 17.84 1.48
N ARG A 347 -3.83 16.92 0.63
CA ARG A 347 -4.01 16.96 -0.81
C ARG A 347 -4.57 15.68 -1.45
N LYS A 348 -4.60 14.53 -0.75
CA LYS A 348 -5.05 13.23 -1.29
C LYS A 348 -6.07 12.53 -0.37
N GLY A 349 -6.59 11.40 -0.82
CA GLY A 349 -7.34 10.44 -0.03
C GLY A 349 -8.82 10.76 0.19
N SER A 350 -9.34 11.91 -0.24
CA SER A 350 -10.78 12.23 -0.17
C SER A 350 -11.20 13.22 -1.24
N ILE A 351 -12.47 13.18 -1.66
CA ILE A 351 -13.06 14.16 -2.56
C ILE A 351 -13.48 15.36 -1.72
N GLN A 352 -12.65 16.40 -1.76
CA GLN A 352 -12.83 17.64 -0.99
C GLN A 352 -12.16 18.82 -1.73
N THR A 353 -12.74 20.01 -1.62
CA THR A 353 -12.17 21.23 -2.20
C THR A 353 -10.73 21.49 -1.70
N GLY A 354 -9.86 21.91 -2.61
CA GLY A 354 -8.44 22.16 -2.39
C GLY A 354 -7.54 20.94 -2.60
N LYS A 355 -8.09 19.71 -2.61
CA LYS A 355 -7.33 18.49 -2.85
C LYS A 355 -7.09 18.22 -4.33
N ASP A 356 -6.11 17.38 -4.62
CA ASP A 356 -5.85 16.87 -5.96
C ASP A 356 -7.11 16.17 -6.49
N ALA A 357 -7.45 16.40 -7.75
CA ALA A 357 -8.54 15.71 -8.41
C ALA A 357 -8.13 14.31 -8.84
N ASP A 358 -7.76 13.50 -7.86
CA ASP A 358 -7.47 12.07 -7.99
C ASP A 358 -8.76 11.29 -7.77
N LEU A 359 -9.36 10.81 -8.85
CA LEU A 359 -10.68 10.19 -8.85
C LEU A 359 -10.67 8.87 -9.57
N VAL A 360 -11.45 7.93 -9.06
CA VAL A 360 -11.72 6.65 -9.72
C VAL A 360 -13.21 6.50 -9.97
N VAL A 361 -13.56 6.19 -11.21
CA VAL A 361 -14.92 5.85 -11.62
C VAL A 361 -15.01 4.32 -11.70
N LEU A 362 -15.89 3.74 -10.91
CA LEU A 362 -16.13 2.29 -10.85
C LEU A 362 -17.48 1.91 -11.40
N ASN A 363 -17.49 0.85 -12.19
CA ASN A 363 -18.70 0.11 -12.55
C ASN A 363 -19.27 -0.64 -11.34
N ASP A 364 -20.48 -1.23 -11.48
CA ASP A 364 -21.11 -1.98 -10.39
C ASP A 364 -20.36 -3.27 -10.02
N ASP A 365 -19.61 -3.83 -10.95
CA ASP A 365 -18.73 -4.99 -10.75
C ASP A 365 -17.33 -4.61 -10.20
N TYR A 366 -17.14 -3.33 -9.85
CA TYR A 366 -15.88 -2.72 -9.39
C TYR A 366 -14.77 -2.65 -10.45
N SER A 367 -15.03 -2.98 -11.72
CA SER A 367 -14.09 -2.67 -12.78
C SER A 367 -13.91 -1.15 -12.90
N VAL A 368 -12.69 -0.72 -13.19
CA VAL A 368 -12.35 0.70 -13.36
C VAL A 368 -12.80 1.16 -14.75
N GLU A 369 -13.67 2.14 -14.79
CA GLU A 369 -14.11 2.79 -16.02
C GLU A 369 -13.17 3.93 -16.41
N MET A 370 -12.70 4.68 -15.42
CA MET A 370 -11.85 5.85 -15.61
C MET A 370 -11.05 6.15 -14.36
N THR A 371 -9.82 6.56 -14.54
CA THR A 371 -8.96 7.10 -13.47
C THR A 371 -8.50 8.50 -13.86
N TYR A 372 -8.65 9.43 -12.94
CA TYR A 372 -8.10 10.78 -13.05
C TYR A 372 -6.92 10.93 -12.09
N THR A 373 -5.81 11.42 -12.60
CA THR A 373 -4.67 11.86 -11.79
C THR A 373 -4.54 13.37 -11.93
N LYS A 374 -4.71 14.08 -10.82
CA LYS A 374 -4.74 15.57 -10.82
C LYS A 374 -5.64 16.13 -11.94
N GLY A 375 -6.85 15.60 -12.06
CA GLY A 375 -7.84 16.02 -13.03
C GLY A 375 -7.59 15.62 -14.48
N THR A 376 -6.50 14.95 -14.78
CA THR A 376 -6.19 14.46 -16.13
C THR A 376 -6.62 13.00 -16.25
N LYS A 377 -7.31 12.64 -17.33
CA LYS A 377 -7.65 11.25 -17.63
C LYS A 377 -6.35 10.46 -17.83
N ALA A 378 -6.12 9.49 -16.95
CA ALA A 378 -4.91 8.66 -16.96
C ALA A 378 -5.16 7.27 -17.55
N PHE A 379 -6.44 6.86 -17.64
CA PHE A 379 -6.88 5.60 -18.22
C PHE A 379 -8.27 5.78 -18.80
#